data_dff5a9229a43619957619e4df7ddb63b
#
_entry.id   dff5a9229a43619957619e4df7ddb63b
#
_cell.length_a   1.000
_cell.length_b   1.000
_cell.length_c   1.000
_cell.angle_alpha   90.00
_cell.angle_beta   90.00
_cell.angle_gamma   90.00
#
_symmetry.space_group_name_H-M   'P 1'
#
loop_
_entity.id
_entity.type
_entity.pdbx_description
1 polymer ?
#
loop_
_entity_poly.entity_id
_entity_poly.type
_entity_poly.pdbx_seq_one_letter_code
_entity_poly.pdbx_strand_id
1 'polypeptide(L)'
;MSSSRTDQLVEALSGPGPVLILPHTDPDPDALAAALALLQLAESRGAIHAQVAYSGIVGRAENKALLRYLGQPVKRLTSEQLDSAERIALVDTQPGAGNNALPQDRRAAVVIDHHPLKEASAGAAYAEVRPELGATSTILWEHFQAAGLEPPTPLATAMFYGIKTDTMGLGRGASPQDVAAYFDLQPRIDVESLYQIERAQVPAEYFESFARALHSTRLYDGVVVTDLGPMHYPDLAAEMADLLSRLQEARWVICLGTFRDNLVLAVRSRSQRQGAGKLARVMVGERGTAGGHGTYAGGQVLIGDDQLEDLKSRLVKRALDFLELAPETAPKPLLGQLDEARTEEER
;
A
#
# COMPACT_ATOMS: atom_id res chain seq x y z
N MET A 1 -11.67 22.63 -30.33
CA MET A 1 -12.08 21.30 -29.86
C MET A 1 -11.46 21.16 -28.50
N SER A 2 -12.22 20.77 -27.46
CA SER A 2 -11.66 20.51 -26.13
C SER A 2 -10.75 19.31 -26.23
N SER A 3 -9.49 19.41 -25.75
CA SER A 3 -8.54 18.31 -25.66
C SER A 3 -9.10 17.24 -24.72
N SER A 4 -8.97 15.96 -25.07
CA SER A 4 -9.38 14.87 -24.18
C SER A 4 -8.51 14.86 -22.92
N ARG A 5 -8.98 14.23 -21.81
CA ARG A 5 -8.15 14.06 -20.60
C ARG A 5 -6.83 13.35 -20.92
N THR A 6 -6.89 12.35 -21.78
CA THR A 6 -5.69 11.62 -22.22
C THR A 6 -4.72 12.49 -23.01
N ASP A 7 -5.21 13.41 -23.87
CA ASP A 7 -4.34 14.33 -24.60
C ASP A 7 -3.66 15.32 -23.65
N GLN A 8 -4.38 15.83 -22.65
CA GLN A 8 -3.83 16.72 -21.61
C GLN A 8 -2.76 16.00 -20.76
N LEU A 9 -3.00 14.74 -20.39
CA LEU A 9 -2.03 13.91 -19.69
C LEU A 9 -0.74 13.74 -20.51
N VAL A 10 -0.88 13.39 -21.78
CA VAL A 10 0.26 13.20 -22.70
C VAL A 10 1.00 14.54 -22.91
N GLU A 11 0.29 15.65 -23.04
CA GLU A 11 0.89 16.98 -23.16
C GLU A 11 1.73 17.32 -21.91
N ALA A 12 1.23 17.04 -20.70
CA ALA A 12 1.96 17.28 -19.45
C ALA A 12 3.22 16.41 -19.30
N LEU A 13 3.26 15.26 -19.94
CA LEU A 13 4.45 14.38 -20.00
C LEU A 13 5.41 14.79 -21.13
N SER A 14 4.93 15.54 -22.15
CA SER A 14 5.70 15.88 -23.35
C SER A 14 6.71 16.99 -23.09
N GLY A 15 7.79 17.03 -23.91
CA GLY A 15 8.83 18.05 -23.87
C GLY A 15 10.24 17.45 -23.82
N PRO A 16 11.30 18.29 -23.75
CA PRO A 16 12.67 17.81 -23.73
C PRO A 16 12.99 17.07 -22.43
N GLY A 17 13.96 16.14 -22.52
CA GLY A 17 14.49 15.40 -21.38
C GLY A 17 13.61 14.26 -20.84
N PRO A 18 14.15 13.48 -19.90
CA PRO A 18 13.49 12.28 -19.39
C PRO A 18 12.35 12.58 -18.43
N VAL A 19 11.33 11.73 -18.45
CA VAL A 19 10.24 11.67 -17.49
C VAL A 19 10.52 10.54 -16.50
N LEU A 20 10.48 10.84 -15.21
CA LEU A 20 10.59 9.85 -14.14
C LEU A 20 9.22 9.61 -13.54
N ILE A 21 8.72 8.39 -13.65
CA ILE A 21 7.45 7.95 -13.07
C ILE A 21 7.76 7.30 -11.73
N LEU A 22 7.19 7.85 -10.67
CA LEU A 22 7.37 7.43 -9.29
C LEU A 22 6.04 6.95 -8.69
N PRO A 23 5.88 5.67 -8.40
CA PRO A 23 4.84 5.19 -7.50
C PRO A 23 5.14 5.60 -6.05
N HIS A 24 4.21 5.34 -5.14
CA HIS A 24 4.48 5.53 -3.72
C HIS A 24 5.66 4.67 -3.24
N THR A 25 6.26 5.06 -2.10
CA THR A 25 7.32 4.30 -1.43
C THR A 25 6.78 2.95 -0.96
N ASP A 26 7.59 1.89 -1.11
CA ASP A 26 7.17 0.50 -0.85
C ASP A 26 5.96 0.10 -1.74
N PRO A 27 6.10 0.13 -3.08
CA PRO A 27 4.96 0.04 -3.97
C PRO A 27 4.26 -1.31 -3.92
N ASP A 28 2.96 -1.25 -3.93
CA ASP A 28 2.06 -2.39 -4.01
C ASP A 28 1.69 -2.74 -5.48
N PRO A 29 0.83 -3.73 -5.72
CA PRO A 29 0.47 -4.13 -7.07
C PRO A 29 -0.20 -3.04 -7.88
N ASP A 30 -1.08 -2.20 -7.27
CA ASP A 30 -1.77 -1.13 -7.99
C ASP A 30 -0.79 -0.02 -8.41
N ALA A 31 0.04 0.44 -7.48
CA ALA A 31 1.08 1.44 -7.74
C ALA A 31 2.05 0.99 -8.86
N LEU A 32 2.48 -0.29 -8.84
CA LEU A 32 3.37 -0.84 -9.86
C LEU A 32 2.68 -0.94 -11.23
N ALA A 33 1.45 -1.46 -11.26
CA ALA A 33 0.69 -1.64 -12.49
C ALA A 33 0.34 -0.30 -13.13
N ALA A 34 -0.14 0.65 -12.34
CA ALA A 34 -0.49 1.98 -12.80
C ALA A 34 0.75 2.75 -13.32
N ALA A 35 1.91 2.65 -12.63
CA ALA A 35 3.13 3.28 -13.11
C ALA A 35 3.60 2.71 -14.46
N LEU A 36 3.50 1.40 -14.66
CA LEU A 36 3.83 0.75 -15.94
C LEU A 36 2.80 1.05 -17.02
N ALA A 37 1.53 1.18 -16.67
CA ALA A 37 0.49 1.61 -17.60
C ALA A 37 0.75 3.05 -18.07
N LEU A 38 1.11 3.96 -17.18
CA LEU A 38 1.48 5.32 -17.57
C LEU A 38 2.72 5.35 -18.47
N LEU A 39 3.74 4.51 -18.17
CA LEU A 39 4.91 4.35 -19.03
C LEU A 39 4.51 3.93 -20.45
N GLN A 40 3.71 2.88 -20.59
CA GLN A 40 3.28 2.40 -21.90
C GLN A 40 2.42 3.43 -22.65
N LEU A 41 1.54 4.14 -21.96
CA LEU A 41 0.76 5.23 -22.55
C LEU A 41 1.68 6.34 -23.10
N ALA A 42 2.70 6.74 -22.33
CA ALA A 42 3.69 7.73 -22.75
C ALA A 42 4.47 7.28 -23.99
N GLU A 43 5.00 6.05 -23.98
CA GLU A 43 5.77 5.46 -25.08
C GLU A 43 4.93 5.31 -26.36
N SER A 44 3.64 5.00 -26.25
CA SER A 44 2.74 4.86 -27.40
C SER A 44 2.60 6.12 -28.24
N ARG A 45 2.94 7.27 -27.67
CA ARG A 45 2.90 8.59 -28.33
C ARG A 45 4.24 9.00 -28.95
N GLY A 46 5.27 8.13 -28.90
CA GLY A 46 6.44 8.13 -29.79
C GLY A 46 7.53 9.17 -29.52
N ALA A 47 7.37 10.07 -28.57
CA ALA A 47 8.31 11.18 -28.32
C ALA A 47 8.67 11.37 -26.83
N ILE A 48 8.23 10.47 -25.95
CA ILE A 48 8.40 10.62 -24.51
C ILE A 48 9.38 9.57 -24.00
N HIS A 49 10.55 10.02 -23.55
CA HIS A 49 11.51 9.16 -22.85
C HIS A 49 11.11 9.08 -21.38
N ALA A 50 10.38 8.02 -21.01
CA ALA A 50 9.94 7.80 -19.63
C ALA A 50 10.61 6.56 -19.03
N GLN A 51 10.78 6.57 -17.73
CA GLN A 51 11.25 5.42 -16.94
C GLN A 51 10.49 5.35 -15.63
N VAL A 52 10.27 4.13 -15.14
CA VAL A 52 9.68 3.89 -13.82
C VAL A 52 10.77 3.54 -12.83
N ALA A 53 10.77 4.20 -11.68
CA ALA A 53 11.64 3.82 -10.56
C ALA A 53 10.83 3.87 -9.25
N TYR A 54 11.21 3.03 -8.28
CA TYR A 54 10.55 2.98 -6.98
C TYR A 54 11.51 3.28 -5.84
N SER A 55 11.01 3.92 -4.80
CA SER A 55 11.70 4.08 -3.51
C SER A 55 11.23 3.02 -2.52
N GLY A 56 12.01 2.80 -1.47
CA GLY A 56 11.67 1.82 -0.44
C GLY A 56 11.95 0.37 -0.84
N ILE A 57 11.05 -0.54 -0.49
CA ILE A 57 11.21 -1.99 -0.63
C ILE A 57 9.93 -2.61 -1.20
N VAL A 58 10.05 -3.43 -2.21
CA VAL A 58 8.98 -4.37 -2.59
C VAL A 58 9.07 -5.55 -1.62
N GLY A 59 8.25 -5.54 -0.58
CA GLY A 59 8.40 -6.42 0.58
C GLY A 59 7.70 -7.77 0.42
N ARG A 60 6.42 -7.74 0.10
CA ARG A 60 5.54 -8.91 0.03
C ARG A 60 6.00 -9.90 -1.05
N ALA A 61 5.78 -11.18 -0.79
CA ALA A 61 6.17 -12.24 -1.71
C ALA A 61 5.46 -12.13 -3.06
N GLU A 62 4.15 -11.82 -3.04
CA GLU A 62 3.32 -11.60 -4.21
C GLU A 62 3.77 -10.39 -5.03
N ASN A 63 4.16 -9.26 -4.39
CA ASN A 63 4.66 -8.08 -5.09
C ASN A 63 6.00 -8.37 -5.79
N LYS A 64 6.88 -9.14 -5.13
CA LYS A 64 8.12 -9.62 -5.74
C LYS A 64 7.85 -10.58 -6.91
N ALA A 65 6.84 -11.44 -6.79
CA ALA A 65 6.44 -12.36 -7.85
C ALA A 65 5.87 -11.59 -9.05
N LEU A 66 5.04 -10.57 -8.80
CA LEU A 66 4.53 -9.67 -9.84
C LEU A 66 5.68 -8.99 -10.60
N LEU A 67 6.66 -8.42 -9.90
CA LEU A 67 7.83 -7.80 -10.55
C LEU A 67 8.63 -8.80 -11.39
N ARG A 68 8.81 -10.03 -10.91
CA ARG A 68 9.48 -11.09 -11.70
C ARG A 68 8.69 -11.45 -12.95
N TYR A 69 7.37 -11.62 -12.82
CA TYR A 69 6.47 -11.90 -13.94
C TYR A 69 6.53 -10.80 -15.01
N LEU A 70 6.59 -9.54 -14.60
CA LEU A 70 6.74 -8.39 -15.49
C LEU A 70 8.13 -8.27 -16.12
N GLY A 71 9.10 -9.15 -15.82
CA GLY A 71 10.47 -9.08 -16.32
C GLY A 71 11.33 -8.02 -15.62
N GLN A 72 10.95 -7.58 -14.44
CA GLN A 72 11.64 -6.56 -13.63
C GLN A 72 11.88 -5.23 -14.37
N PRO A 73 10.86 -4.63 -14.99
CA PRO A 73 11.01 -3.40 -15.77
C PRO A 73 11.24 -2.17 -14.87
N VAL A 74 10.98 -2.31 -13.58
CA VAL A 74 11.07 -1.25 -12.58
C VAL A 74 12.31 -1.46 -11.73
N LYS A 75 13.13 -0.42 -11.60
CA LYS A 75 14.35 -0.45 -10.80
C LYS A 75 14.22 0.43 -9.57
N ARG A 76 15.10 0.18 -8.61
CA ARG A 76 15.19 1.04 -7.43
C ARG A 76 15.67 2.43 -7.85
N LEU A 77 15.01 3.46 -7.32
CA LEU A 77 15.36 4.86 -7.58
C LEU A 77 16.80 5.16 -7.17
N THR A 78 17.53 5.83 -8.06
CA THR A 78 18.86 6.38 -7.78
C THR A 78 18.81 7.91 -7.74
N SER A 79 19.78 8.53 -7.06
CA SER A 79 19.92 10.00 -7.04
C SER A 79 20.10 10.55 -8.45
N GLU A 80 20.90 9.87 -9.29
CA GLU A 80 21.14 10.28 -10.68
C GLU A 80 19.85 10.34 -11.50
N GLN A 81 18.95 9.35 -11.36
CA GLN A 81 17.65 9.35 -12.03
C GLN A 81 16.79 10.53 -11.58
N LEU A 82 16.81 10.82 -10.27
CA LEU A 82 16.04 11.92 -9.70
C LEU A 82 16.58 13.28 -10.16
N ASP A 83 17.90 13.45 -10.15
CA ASP A 83 18.58 14.69 -10.53
C ASP A 83 18.45 14.97 -12.04
N SER A 84 18.52 13.92 -12.87
CA SER A 84 18.42 14.04 -14.34
C SER A 84 16.98 14.17 -14.87
N ALA A 85 15.97 13.84 -14.05
CA ALA A 85 14.58 13.92 -14.48
C ALA A 85 14.15 15.36 -14.71
N GLU A 86 13.73 15.70 -15.92
CA GLU A 86 13.16 17.00 -16.24
C GLU A 86 11.72 17.12 -15.72
N ARG A 87 10.97 16.04 -15.79
CA ARG A 87 9.60 15.92 -15.29
C ARG A 87 9.45 14.70 -14.40
N ILE A 88 8.64 14.86 -13.35
CA ILE A 88 8.30 13.78 -12.44
C ILE A 88 6.79 13.57 -12.49
N ALA A 89 6.38 12.32 -12.75
CA ALA A 89 5.00 11.88 -12.62
C ALA A 89 4.85 11.07 -11.33
N LEU A 90 3.88 11.41 -10.52
CA LEU A 90 3.49 10.64 -9.33
C LEU A 90 2.28 9.78 -9.67
N VAL A 91 2.35 8.50 -9.28
CA VAL A 91 1.29 7.53 -9.51
C VAL A 91 0.97 6.83 -8.21
N ASP A 92 -0.31 6.77 -7.89
CA ASP A 92 -0.84 6.19 -6.67
C ASP A 92 -0.30 6.86 -5.39
N THR A 93 0.02 8.12 -5.54
CA THR A 93 0.47 9.03 -4.48
C THR A 93 0.41 10.47 -4.95
N GLN A 94 0.52 11.41 -4.02
CA GLN A 94 0.41 12.83 -4.27
C GLN A 94 1.54 13.61 -3.58
N PRO A 95 1.89 14.82 -4.07
CA PRO A 95 2.77 15.73 -3.34
C PRO A 95 2.22 15.97 -1.92
N GLY A 96 3.09 15.91 -0.92
CA GLY A 96 2.71 16.09 0.49
C GLY A 96 2.01 14.90 1.14
N ALA A 97 1.90 13.76 0.47
CA ALA A 97 1.38 12.52 1.08
C ALA A 97 2.37 11.91 2.09
N GLY A 98 3.66 12.21 1.97
CA GLY A 98 4.70 11.71 2.88
C GLY A 98 5.18 10.29 2.59
N ASN A 99 4.69 9.69 1.50
CA ASN A 99 5.01 8.33 1.07
C ASN A 99 5.57 8.26 -0.36
N ASN A 100 6.23 9.27 -0.84
CA ASN A 100 6.89 9.29 -2.15
C ASN A 100 8.25 9.98 -2.10
N ALA A 101 9.02 9.82 -3.17
CA ALA A 101 10.37 10.36 -3.29
C ALA A 101 10.46 11.70 -4.02
N LEU A 102 9.35 12.42 -4.19
CA LEU A 102 9.36 13.75 -4.79
C LEU A 102 10.15 14.71 -3.87
N PRO A 103 11.22 15.36 -4.35
CA PRO A 103 11.92 16.38 -3.58
C PRO A 103 11.00 17.56 -3.22
N GLN A 104 11.20 18.15 -2.04
CA GLN A 104 10.35 19.24 -1.53
C GLN A 104 10.41 20.51 -2.38
N ASP A 105 11.52 20.74 -3.08
CA ASP A 105 11.78 21.86 -3.96
C ASP A 105 11.30 21.62 -5.41
N ARG A 106 10.81 20.41 -5.71
CA ARG A 106 10.33 20.05 -7.05
C ARG A 106 8.80 19.90 -7.08
N ARG A 107 8.23 20.18 -8.24
CA ARG A 107 6.81 19.96 -8.52
C ARG A 107 6.63 18.72 -9.38
N ALA A 108 5.57 17.98 -9.13
CA ALA A 108 5.14 16.94 -10.05
C ALA A 108 4.60 17.58 -11.33
N ALA A 109 4.98 17.04 -12.49
CA ALA A 109 4.35 17.40 -13.77
C ALA A 109 2.98 16.72 -13.89
N VAL A 110 2.89 15.48 -13.44
CA VAL A 110 1.67 14.67 -13.49
C VAL A 110 1.41 14.04 -12.12
N VAL A 111 0.14 14.01 -11.73
CA VAL A 111 -0.36 13.27 -10.55
C VAL A 111 -1.57 12.45 -10.98
N ILE A 112 -1.51 11.13 -10.81
CA ILE A 112 -2.64 10.22 -11.02
C ILE A 112 -2.81 9.38 -9.76
N ASP A 113 -3.95 9.50 -9.09
CA ASP A 113 -4.16 8.87 -7.78
C ASP A 113 -5.65 8.67 -7.46
N HIS A 114 -5.94 7.66 -6.66
CA HIS A 114 -7.29 7.39 -6.13
C HIS A 114 -7.45 7.73 -4.64
N HIS A 115 -6.41 8.19 -3.99
CA HIS A 115 -6.46 8.58 -2.57
C HIS A 115 -7.12 9.96 -2.37
N PRO A 116 -7.54 10.31 -1.14
CA PRO A 116 -8.11 11.61 -0.84
C PRO A 116 -7.22 12.77 -1.29
N LEU A 117 -7.81 13.73 -2.00
CA LEU A 117 -7.11 14.85 -2.62
C LEU A 117 -6.25 15.63 -1.62
N LYS A 118 -5.01 15.90 -2.00
CA LYS A 118 -4.07 16.81 -1.33
C LYS A 118 -3.99 18.13 -2.10
N GLU A 119 -4.04 19.25 -1.38
CA GLU A 119 -3.96 20.59 -1.98
C GLU A 119 -2.70 20.78 -2.86
N ALA A 120 -1.58 20.18 -2.47
CA ALA A 120 -0.32 20.28 -3.21
C ALA A 120 -0.40 19.68 -4.63
N SER A 121 -1.37 18.82 -4.91
CA SER A 121 -1.60 18.25 -6.25
C SER A 121 -2.04 19.31 -7.28
N ALA A 122 -2.66 20.39 -6.83
CA ALA A 122 -3.05 21.51 -7.71
C ALA A 122 -1.86 22.22 -8.38
N GLY A 123 -0.63 22.00 -7.88
CA GLY A 123 0.59 22.53 -8.49
C GLY A 123 1.14 21.74 -9.68
N ALA A 124 0.57 20.57 -10.00
CA ALA A 124 0.94 19.76 -11.15
C ALA A 124 0.38 20.35 -12.46
N ALA A 125 1.09 20.11 -13.58
CA ALA A 125 0.59 20.50 -14.90
C ALA A 125 -0.66 19.66 -15.29
N TYR A 126 -0.72 18.41 -14.84
CA TYR A 126 -1.89 17.57 -14.93
C TYR A 126 -2.10 16.83 -13.60
N ALA A 127 -3.28 16.92 -13.03
CA ALA A 127 -3.67 16.19 -11.84
C ALA A 127 -5.03 15.52 -12.04
N GLU A 128 -5.07 14.21 -11.98
CA GLU A 128 -6.30 13.41 -11.95
C GLU A 128 -6.32 12.60 -10.66
N VAL A 129 -7.02 13.13 -9.67
CA VAL A 129 -7.19 12.50 -8.36
C VAL A 129 -8.66 12.16 -8.19
N ARG A 130 -8.95 10.87 -8.07
CA ARG A 130 -10.32 10.33 -8.11
C ARG A 130 -10.62 9.44 -6.90
N PRO A 131 -10.91 10.04 -5.72
CA PRO A 131 -11.13 9.30 -4.47
C PRO A 131 -12.37 8.39 -4.48
N GLU A 132 -13.23 8.53 -5.47
CA GLU A 132 -14.40 7.68 -5.67
C GLU A 132 -14.06 6.32 -6.30
N LEU A 133 -12.85 6.16 -6.85
CA LEU A 133 -12.37 4.90 -7.44
C LEU A 133 -11.64 4.05 -6.39
N GLY A 134 -11.68 2.75 -6.60
CA GLY A 134 -11.03 1.77 -5.74
C GLY A 134 -9.56 1.50 -6.07
N ALA A 135 -9.09 1.93 -7.27
CA ALA A 135 -7.71 1.69 -7.71
C ALA A 135 -7.25 2.72 -8.75
N THR A 136 -5.96 3.07 -8.72
CA THR A 136 -5.32 3.94 -9.72
C THR A 136 -5.20 3.25 -11.08
N SER A 137 -5.05 1.92 -11.11
CA SER A 137 -5.10 1.13 -12.34
C SER A 137 -6.41 1.30 -13.11
N THR A 138 -7.53 1.57 -12.44
CA THR A 138 -8.81 1.87 -13.09
C THR A 138 -8.74 3.18 -13.87
N ILE A 139 -8.10 4.23 -13.32
CA ILE A 139 -7.90 5.50 -14.02
C ILE A 139 -7.07 5.29 -15.28
N LEU A 140 -5.97 4.54 -15.17
CA LEU A 140 -5.10 4.25 -16.32
C LEU A 140 -5.79 3.36 -17.35
N TRP A 141 -6.67 2.46 -16.95
CA TRP A 141 -7.48 1.68 -17.89
C TRP A 141 -8.41 2.57 -18.72
N GLU A 142 -9.07 3.55 -18.11
CA GLU A 142 -9.88 4.54 -18.85
C GLU A 142 -9.04 5.32 -19.90
N HIS A 143 -7.79 5.68 -19.56
CA HIS A 143 -6.88 6.30 -20.50
C HIS A 143 -6.47 5.38 -21.66
N PHE A 144 -6.25 4.09 -21.40
CA PHE A 144 -5.99 3.09 -22.45
C PHE A 144 -7.16 2.99 -23.41
N GLN A 145 -8.39 2.88 -22.89
CA GLN A 145 -9.61 2.82 -23.69
C GLN A 145 -9.76 4.10 -24.54
N ALA A 146 -9.58 5.28 -23.94
CA ALA A 146 -9.68 6.56 -24.65
C ALA A 146 -8.61 6.74 -25.73
N ALA A 147 -7.43 6.13 -25.54
CA ALA A 147 -6.34 6.13 -26.51
C ALA A 147 -6.47 5.04 -27.59
N GLY A 148 -7.43 4.13 -27.45
CA GLY A 148 -7.56 2.95 -28.31
C GLY A 148 -6.41 1.98 -28.19
N LEU A 149 -5.77 1.89 -26.99
CA LEU A 149 -4.63 1.02 -26.72
C LEU A 149 -5.10 -0.25 -26.03
N GLU A 150 -4.45 -1.36 -26.40
CA GLU A 150 -4.57 -2.63 -25.71
C GLU A 150 -3.29 -2.89 -24.90
N PRO A 151 -3.38 -3.16 -23.59
CA PRO A 151 -2.22 -3.53 -22.81
C PRO A 151 -1.74 -4.94 -23.20
N PRO A 152 -0.42 -5.19 -23.26
CA PRO A 152 0.07 -6.56 -23.39
C PRO A 152 -0.35 -7.39 -22.18
N THR A 153 -0.50 -8.69 -22.37
CA THR A 153 -0.98 -9.62 -21.33
C THR A 153 -0.29 -9.44 -19.97
N PRO A 154 1.04 -9.26 -19.87
CA PRO A 154 1.65 -9.03 -18.57
C PRO A 154 1.15 -7.75 -17.87
N LEU A 155 0.98 -6.66 -18.60
CA LEU A 155 0.47 -5.40 -18.04
C LEU A 155 -1.03 -5.52 -17.70
N ALA A 156 -1.83 -6.15 -18.56
CA ALA A 156 -3.24 -6.42 -18.28
C ALA A 156 -3.40 -7.23 -16.98
N THR A 157 -2.55 -8.25 -16.79
CA THR A 157 -2.52 -9.07 -15.58
C THR A 157 -2.16 -8.23 -14.34
N ALA A 158 -1.17 -7.35 -14.46
CA ALA A 158 -0.78 -6.46 -13.38
C ALA A 158 -1.88 -5.46 -13.01
N MET A 159 -2.51 -4.79 -14.00
CA MET A 159 -3.62 -3.85 -13.77
C MET A 159 -4.83 -4.55 -13.13
N PHE A 160 -5.19 -5.73 -13.64
CA PHE A 160 -6.24 -6.56 -13.06
C PHE A 160 -5.93 -6.90 -11.59
N TYR A 161 -4.68 -7.29 -11.32
CA TYR A 161 -4.24 -7.65 -9.97
C TYR A 161 -4.21 -6.42 -9.04
N GLY A 162 -3.79 -5.25 -9.53
CA GLY A 162 -3.86 -3.98 -8.80
C GLY A 162 -5.29 -3.67 -8.36
N ILE A 163 -6.25 -3.66 -9.30
CA ILE A 163 -7.68 -3.46 -8.98
C ILE A 163 -8.17 -4.52 -7.97
N LYS A 164 -7.77 -5.78 -8.17
CA LYS A 164 -8.17 -6.88 -7.28
C LYS A 164 -7.67 -6.69 -5.85
N THR A 165 -6.43 -6.29 -5.66
CA THR A 165 -5.82 -6.13 -4.33
C THR A 165 -6.41 -4.94 -3.59
N ASP A 166 -6.51 -3.79 -4.22
CA ASP A 166 -7.00 -2.56 -3.60
C ASP A 166 -8.48 -2.63 -3.25
N THR A 167 -9.26 -3.30 -4.08
CA THR A 167 -10.69 -3.50 -3.86
C THR A 167 -11.03 -4.79 -3.10
N MET A 168 -10.03 -5.59 -2.71
CA MET A 168 -10.25 -6.93 -2.11
C MET A 168 -11.19 -7.79 -2.97
N GLY A 169 -10.91 -7.89 -4.27
CA GLY A 169 -11.72 -8.64 -5.22
C GLY A 169 -13.12 -8.03 -5.42
N LEU A 170 -13.19 -6.70 -5.50
CA LEU A 170 -14.41 -5.88 -5.61
C LEU A 170 -15.29 -5.87 -4.34
N GLY A 171 -14.83 -6.49 -3.26
CA GLY A 171 -15.56 -6.56 -1.99
C GLY A 171 -15.47 -5.31 -1.14
N ARG A 172 -14.59 -4.35 -1.48
CA ARG A 172 -14.32 -3.17 -0.69
C ARG A 172 -14.03 -1.95 -1.55
N GLY A 173 -14.82 -0.88 -1.38
CA GLY A 173 -14.54 0.42 -1.99
C GLY A 173 -14.56 0.45 -3.52
N ALA A 174 -14.95 -0.64 -4.17
CA ALA A 174 -15.03 -0.69 -5.61
C ALA A 174 -16.18 0.18 -6.14
N SER A 175 -15.87 1.03 -7.09
CA SER A 175 -16.83 1.80 -7.86
C SER A 175 -17.38 0.97 -9.04
N PRO A 176 -18.47 1.41 -9.70
CA PRO A 176 -18.91 0.79 -10.95
C PRO A 176 -17.82 0.79 -12.05
N GLN A 177 -16.93 1.78 -12.05
CA GLN A 177 -15.83 1.87 -13.00
C GLN A 177 -14.74 0.82 -12.69
N ASP A 178 -14.45 0.55 -11.42
CA ASP A 178 -13.53 -0.53 -11.03
C ASP A 178 -14.09 -1.89 -11.45
N VAL A 179 -15.39 -2.10 -11.25
CA VAL A 179 -16.08 -3.32 -11.69
C VAL A 179 -15.99 -3.48 -13.22
N ALA A 180 -16.24 -2.41 -13.97
CA ALA A 180 -16.12 -2.44 -15.44
C ALA A 180 -14.68 -2.75 -15.87
N ALA A 181 -13.68 -2.03 -15.34
CA ALA A 181 -12.27 -2.24 -15.64
C ALA A 181 -11.80 -3.67 -15.31
N TYR A 182 -12.23 -4.20 -14.16
CA TYR A 182 -11.93 -5.56 -13.73
C TYR A 182 -12.43 -6.61 -14.74
N PHE A 183 -13.68 -6.51 -15.17
CA PHE A 183 -14.24 -7.45 -16.13
C PHE A 183 -13.75 -7.24 -17.57
N ASP A 184 -13.42 -6.01 -17.96
CA ASP A 184 -12.80 -5.72 -19.25
C ASP A 184 -11.38 -6.30 -19.35
N LEU A 185 -10.60 -6.23 -18.26
CA LEU A 185 -9.24 -6.77 -18.21
C LEU A 185 -9.22 -8.31 -18.09
N GLN A 186 -10.21 -8.91 -17.44
CA GLN A 186 -10.24 -10.35 -17.15
C GLN A 186 -9.95 -11.26 -18.36
N PRO A 187 -10.51 -11.06 -19.56
CA PRO A 187 -10.21 -11.92 -20.71
C PRO A 187 -8.79 -11.73 -21.29
N ARG A 188 -8.02 -10.76 -20.81
CA ARG A 188 -6.68 -10.39 -21.30
C ARG A 188 -5.54 -10.87 -20.41
N ILE A 189 -5.87 -11.39 -19.22
CA ILE A 189 -4.87 -11.78 -18.22
C ILE A 189 -4.31 -13.18 -18.45
N ASP A 190 -3.12 -13.40 -17.93
CA ASP A 190 -2.54 -14.73 -17.73
C ASP A 190 -2.97 -15.27 -16.35
N VAL A 191 -4.02 -16.10 -16.37
CA VAL A 191 -4.64 -16.66 -15.15
C VAL A 191 -3.68 -17.56 -14.39
N GLU A 192 -2.83 -18.33 -15.10
CA GLU A 192 -1.85 -19.22 -14.46
C GLU A 192 -0.78 -18.43 -13.73
N SER A 193 -0.20 -17.43 -14.40
CA SER A 193 0.78 -16.54 -13.77
C SER A 193 0.17 -15.76 -12.62
N LEU A 194 -1.06 -15.28 -12.74
CA LEU A 194 -1.76 -14.60 -11.64
C LEU A 194 -1.90 -15.52 -10.42
N TYR A 195 -2.28 -16.77 -10.62
CA TYR A 195 -2.36 -17.76 -9.53
C TYR A 195 -1.00 -17.93 -8.83
N GLN A 196 0.09 -18.00 -9.61
CA GLN A 196 1.45 -18.13 -9.06
C GLN A 196 1.89 -16.87 -8.30
N ILE A 197 1.47 -15.69 -8.75
CA ILE A 197 1.71 -14.43 -8.04
C ILE A 197 0.99 -14.44 -6.69
N GLU A 198 -0.30 -14.74 -6.68
CA GLU A 198 -1.13 -14.74 -5.46
C GLU A 198 -0.73 -15.82 -4.45
N ARG A 199 -0.05 -16.87 -4.91
CA ARG A 199 0.44 -17.99 -4.10
C ARG A 199 1.96 -18.03 -4.04
N ALA A 200 2.59 -16.85 -4.14
CA ALA A 200 4.04 -16.75 -4.10
C ALA A 200 4.61 -17.40 -2.83
N GLN A 201 5.68 -18.15 -3.03
CA GLN A 201 6.33 -18.85 -1.91
C GLN A 201 7.00 -17.85 -0.96
N VAL A 202 6.89 -18.13 0.33
CA VAL A 202 7.52 -17.36 1.41
C VAL A 202 8.61 -18.20 2.07
N PRO A 203 9.68 -17.58 2.58
CA PRO A 203 10.73 -18.30 3.31
C PRO A 203 10.27 -18.76 4.71
N ALA A 204 11.02 -19.65 5.34
CA ALA A 204 10.70 -20.16 6.67
C ALA A 204 10.59 -19.06 7.74
N GLU A 205 11.41 -18.02 7.63
CA GLU A 205 11.42 -16.85 8.53
C GLU A 205 10.08 -16.08 8.53
N TYR A 206 9.30 -16.20 7.45
CA TYR A 206 7.93 -15.67 7.41
C TYR A 206 7.05 -16.37 8.45
N PHE A 207 7.12 -17.70 8.49
CA PHE A 207 6.34 -18.50 9.45
C PHE A 207 6.81 -18.29 10.89
N GLU A 208 8.11 -18.05 11.12
CA GLU A 208 8.63 -17.68 12.44
C GLU A 208 8.06 -16.34 12.90
N SER A 209 8.03 -15.34 11.99
CA SER A 209 7.44 -14.03 12.26
C SER A 209 5.94 -14.15 12.55
N PHE A 210 5.26 -15.03 11.83
CA PHE A 210 3.85 -15.35 12.04
C PHE A 210 3.60 -16.00 13.40
N ALA A 211 4.39 -17.00 13.76
CA ALA A 211 4.30 -17.65 15.07
C ALA A 211 4.53 -16.64 16.20
N ARG A 212 5.55 -15.79 16.07
CA ARG A 212 5.82 -14.71 17.03
C ARG A 212 4.63 -13.77 17.18
N ALA A 213 4.04 -13.33 16.05
CA ALA A 213 2.84 -12.50 16.07
C ALA A 213 1.70 -13.14 16.85
N LEU A 214 1.39 -14.42 16.62
CA LEU A 214 0.33 -15.11 17.33
C LEU A 214 0.61 -15.21 18.84
N HIS A 215 1.84 -15.52 19.25
CA HIS A 215 2.22 -15.61 20.67
C HIS A 215 2.21 -14.26 21.39
N SER A 216 2.62 -13.19 20.70
CA SER A 216 2.62 -11.83 21.26
C SER A 216 1.24 -11.20 21.32
N THR A 217 0.26 -11.72 20.57
CA THR A 217 -1.08 -11.12 20.44
C THR A 217 -1.81 -11.07 21.77
N ARG A 218 -2.37 -9.89 22.05
CA ARG A 218 -3.20 -9.59 23.22
C ARG A 218 -4.56 -9.06 22.79
N LEU A 219 -5.59 -9.50 23.47
CA LEU A 219 -6.99 -9.17 23.23
C LEU A 219 -7.49 -8.26 24.36
N TYR A 220 -7.96 -7.07 24.01
CA TYR A 220 -8.53 -6.08 24.92
C TYR A 220 -9.96 -5.76 24.48
N ASP A 221 -10.96 -6.47 24.93
CA ASP A 221 -12.39 -6.22 24.58
C ASP A 221 -12.61 -5.74 23.13
N GLY A 222 -12.31 -6.59 22.18
CA GLY A 222 -12.46 -6.33 20.75
C GLY A 222 -11.32 -5.53 20.10
N VAL A 223 -10.28 -5.18 20.83
CA VAL A 223 -9.03 -4.63 20.29
C VAL A 223 -7.94 -5.69 20.36
N VAL A 224 -7.37 -6.01 19.22
CA VAL A 224 -6.28 -6.96 19.06
C VAL A 224 -4.98 -6.18 18.89
N VAL A 225 -4.01 -6.44 19.74
CA VAL A 225 -2.68 -5.83 19.67
C VAL A 225 -1.63 -6.92 19.54
N THR A 226 -0.75 -6.82 18.56
CA THR A 226 0.36 -7.76 18.37
C THR A 226 1.68 -7.03 18.13
N ASP A 227 2.76 -7.62 18.61
CA ASP A 227 4.13 -7.19 18.39
C ASP A 227 4.89 -8.26 17.59
N LEU A 228 5.30 -7.91 16.38
CA LEU A 228 6.08 -8.77 15.51
C LEU A 228 7.58 -8.79 15.86
N GLY A 229 8.03 -7.85 16.72
CA GLY A 229 9.45 -7.64 16.93
C GLY A 229 10.16 -7.15 15.66
N PRO A 230 11.43 -7.56 15.43
CA PRO A 230 12.15 -7.22 14.21
C PRO A 230 11.49 -7.83 12.96
N MET A 231 11.30 -7.00 11.93
CA MET A 231 10.69 -7.39 10.66
C MET A 231 11.70 -7.33 9.52
N HIS A 232 11.53 -8.18 8.51
CA HIS A 232 12.37 -8.20 7.31
C HIS A 232 11.97 -7.14 6.28
N TYR A 233 10.72 -6.66 6.33
CA TYR A 233 10.15 -5.59 5.51
C TYR A 233 8.96 -4.95 6.22
N PRO A 234 8.66 -3.66 5.95
CA PRO A 234 7.66 -2.92 6.73
C PRO A 234 6.23 -3.44 6.55
N ASP A 235 5.87 -3.93 5.35
CA ASP A 235 4.52 -4.41 5.05
C ASP A 235 4.10 -5.65 5.83
N LEU A 236 5.05 -6.35 6.48
CA LEU A 236 4.73 -7.50 7.31
C LEU A 236 3.73 -7.16 8.43
N ALA A 237 3.82 -5.93 8.97
CA ALA A 237 2.84 -5.45 9.94
C ALA A 237 1.42 -5.40 9.35
N ALA A 238 1.29 -4.97 8.09
CA ALA A 238 0.03 -4.92 7.38
C ALA A 238 -0.51 -6.31 7.06
N GLU A 239 0.33 -7.24 6.61
CA GLU A 239 -0.06 -8.64 6.35
C GLU A 239 -0.59 -9.32 7.61
N MET A 240 0.10 -9.16 8.74
CA MET A 240 -0.36 -9.72 10.01
C MET A 240 -1.66 -9.06 10.49
N ALA A 241 -1.81 -7.76 10.29
CA ALA A 241 -3.06 -7.06 10.62
C ALA A 241 -4.23 -7.56 9.77
N ASP A 242 -4.03 -7.80 8.48
CA ASP A 242 -5.05 -8.35 7.57
C ASP A 242 -5.48 -9.76 8.02
N LEU A 243 -4.52 -10.60 8.41
CA LEU A 243 -4.82 -11.93 8.92
C LEU A 243 -5.59 -11.88 10.24
N LEU A 244 -5.09 -11.12 11.23
CA LEU A 244 -5.70 -11.03 12.56
C LEU A 244 -7.07 -10.33 12.52
N SER A 245 -7.36 -9.53 11.48
CA SER A 245 -8.69 -8.93 11.28
C SER A 245 -9.79 -9.97 11.00
N ARG A 246 -9.41 -11.21 10.67
CA ARG A 246 -10.34 -12.34 10.49
C ARG A 246 -10.78 -12.96 11.83
N LEU A 247 -10.13 -12.61 12.94
CA LEU A 247 -10.54 -13.06 14.26
C LEU A 247 -11.96 -12.55 14.56
N GLN A 248 -12.85 -13.43 14.98
CA GLN A 248 -14.27 -13.12 15.18
C GLN A 248 -14.47 -11.96 16.16
N GLU A 249 -13.69 -11.93 17.24
CA GLU A 249 -13.75 -10.95 18.30
C GLU A 249 -13.10 -9.60 17.93
N ALA A 250 -12.30 -9.55 16.86
CA ALA A 250 -11.57 -8.34 16.49
C ALA A 250 -12.51 -7.28 15.92
N ARG A 251 -12.65 -6.15 16.59
CA ARG A 251 -13.21 -4.90 16.07
C ARG A 251 -12.09 -4.00 15.54
N TRP A 252 -10.95 -4.04 16.21
CA TRP A 252 -9.74 -3.32 15.86
C TRP A 252 -8.54 -4.25 15.93
N VAL A 253 -7.61 -4.09 15.00
CA VAL A 253 -6.32 -4.78 15.01
C VAL A 253 -5.21 -3.75 14.89
N ILE A 254 -4.23 -3.86 15.75
CA ILE A 254 -3.04 -3.02 15.81
C ILE A 254 -1.83 -3.96 15.79
N CYS A 255 -1.06 -3.91 14.72
CA CYS A 255 0.20 -4.62 14.61
C CYS A 255 1.37 -3.64 14.70
N LEU A 256 2.34 -3.96 15.53
CA LEU A 256 3.58 -3.22 15.71
C LEU A 256 4.76 -4.10 15.33
N GLY A 257 5.81 -3.50 14.80
CA GLY A 257 7.06 -4.20 14.55
C GLY A 257 8.19 -3.23 14.21
N THR A 258 9.43 -3.63 14.40
CA THR A 258 10.58 -2.78 14.10
C THR A 258 11.13 -3.10 12.73
N PHE A 259 11.41 -2.07 11.95
CA PHE A 259 12.11 -2.17 10.68
C PHE A 259 13.15 -1.07 10.58
N ARG A 260 14.43 -1.43 10.54
CA ARG A 260 15.55 -0.49 10.67
C ARG A 260 15.38 0.36 11.94
N ASP A 261 15.45 1.67 11.82
CA ASP A 261 15.36 2.62 12.94
C ASP A 261 13.93 3.05 13.26
N ASN A 262 12.93 2.42 12.65
CA ASN A 262 11.52 2.77 12.82
C ASN A 262 10.72 1.68 13.52
N LEU A 263 9.82 2.12 14.41
CA LEU A 263 8.68 1.34 14.83
C LEU A 263 7.54 1.56 13.83
N VAL A 264 7.22 0.52 13.10
CA VAL A 264 6.15 0.50 12.08
C VAL A 264 4.87 -0.01 12.72
N LEU A 265 3.74 0.55 12.33
CA LEU A 265 2.43 0.10 12.77
C LEU A 265 1.46 -0.06 11.60
N ALA A 266 0.58 -1.04 11.74
CA ALA A 266 -0.58 -1.21 10.87
C ALA A 266 -1.85 -1.30 11.72
N VAL A 267 -2.90 -0.62 11.27
CA VAL A 267 -4.20 -0.56 11.95
C VAL A 267 -5.27 -1.06 10.99
N ARG A 268 -6.16 -1.91 11.50
CA ARG A 268 -7.37 -2.36 10.79
C ARG A 268 -8.59 -2.14 11.67
N SER A 269 -9.71 -1.81 11.05
CA SER A 269 -10.98 -1.60 11.74
C SER A 269 -12.11 -2.26 10.97
N ARG A 270 -13.07 -2.84 11.67
CA ARG A 270 -14.34 -3.28 11.05
C ARG A 270 -15.31 -2.12 10.82
N SER A 271 -15.09 -0.97 11.46
CA SER A 271 -15.97 0.19 11.36
C SER A 271 -15.35 1.29 10.52
N GLN A 272 -16.03 1.69 9.46
CA GLN A 272 -15.64 2.86 8.67
C GLN A 272 -15.81 4.18 9.43
N ARG A 273 -16.73 4.24 10.43
CA ARG A 273 -17.11 5.48 11.12
C ARG A 273 -16.00 6.08 11.98
N GLN A 274 -15.16 5.24 12.60
CA GLN A 274 -14.12 5.72 13.53
C GLN A 274 -12.77 5.99 12.85
N GLY A 275 -12.56 5.50 11.63
CA GLY A 275 -11.41 5.80 10.76
C GLY A 275 -10.06 5.28 11.28
N ALA A 276 -9.54 4.19 10.71
CA ALA A 276 -8.23 3.65 11.06
C ALA A 276 -7.12 4.71 10.97
N GLY A 277 -7.19 5.60 9.96
CA GLY A 277 -6.22 6.67 9.79
C GLY A 277 -6.21 7.69 10.94
N LYS A 278 -7.36 7.92 11.60
CA LYS A 278 -7.43 8.81 12.78
C LYS A 278 -6.73 8.16 13.97
N LEU A 279 -7.00 6.87 14.21
CA LEU A 279 -6.34 6.12 15.27
C LEU A 279 -4.82 6.07 15.04
N ALA A 280 -4.37 5.73 13.84
CA ALA A 280 -2.94 5.67 13.52
C ALA A 280 -2.24 7.02 13.79
N ARG A 281 -2.85 8.16 13.40
CA ARG A 281 -2.31 9.49 13.69
C ARG A 281 -2.25 9.80 15.19
N VAL A 282 -3.28 9.43 15.96
CA VAL A 282 -3.27 9.58 17.41
C VAL A 282 -2.14 8.76 18.03
N MET A 283 -1.94 7.53 17.56
CA MET A 283 -0.87 6.66 18.07
C MET A 283 0.50 7.29 17.85
N VAL A 284 0.84 7.67 16.61
CA VAL A 284 2.18 8.21 16.30
C VAL A 284 2.41 9.61 16.88
N GLY A 285 1.34 10.42 17.01
CA GLY A 285 1.44 11.79 17.46
C GLY A 285 2.33 12.64 16.55
N GLU A 286 3.03 13.62 17.13
CA GLU A 286 3.92 14.52 16.40
C GLU A 286 5.28 13.89 16.02
N ARG A 287 5.60 12.72 16.58
CA ARG A 287 6.90 12.05 16.42
C ARG A 287 6.96 11.10 15.23
N GLY A 288 5.86 10.90 14.54
CA GLY A 288 5.78 9.95 13.45
C GLY A 288 4.89 10.42 12.31
N THR A 289 4.87 9.62 11.26
CA THR A 289 3.97 9.81 10.12
C THR A 289 2.94 8.67 10.10
N ALA A 290 1.69 9.01 9.83
CA ALA A 290 0.65 8.01 9.67
C ALA A 290 -0.36 8.47 8.62
N GLY A 291 -0.83 7.51 7.83
CA GLY A 291 -1.84 7.70 6.80
C GLY A 291 -2.80 6.53 6.72
N GLY A 292 -3.85 6.73 5.97
CA GLY A 292 -4.88 5.74 5.76
C GLY A 292 -6.27 6.33 5.82
N HIS A 293 -7.22 5.58 5.29
CA HIS A 293 -8.63 5.97 5.22
C HIS A 293 -9.54 4.77 5.53
N GLY A 294 -10.80 5.04 5.81
CA GLY A 294 -11.77 3.99 6.08
C GLY A 294 -11.31 3.04 7.18
N THR A 295 -11.10 1.79 6.82
CA THR A 295 -10.79 0.69 7.73
C THR A 295 -9.30 0.31 7.81
N TYR A 296 -8.42 1.01 7.08
CA TYR A 296 -6.99 0.71 6.95
C TYR A 296 -6.14 1.93 7.26
N ALA A 297 -5.05 1.70 7.97
CA ALA A 297 -4.02 2.71 8.15
C ALA A 297 -2.67 2.05 8.42
N GLY A 298 -1.62 2.80 8.12
CA GLY A 298 -0.26 2.50 8.51
C GLY A 298 0.40 3.73 9.11
N GLY A 299 1.52 3.52 9.75
CA GLY A 299 2.33 4.62 10.28
C GLY A 299 3.69 4.14 10.73
N GLN A 300 4.55 5.09 11.01
CA GLN A 300 5.89 4.82 11.54
C GLN A 300 6.36 5.93 12.47
N VAL A 301 7.17 5.54 13.42
CA VAL A 301 7.81 6.45 14.38
C VAL A 301 9.29 6.11 14.45
N LEU A 302 10.16 7.12 14.32
CA LEU A 302 11.59 6.93 14.53
C LEU A 302 11.83 6.56 16.01
N ILE A 303 12.55 5.46 16.25
CA ILE A 303 12.84 4.95 17.61
C ILE A 303 13.76 5.94 18.33
N GLY A 304 14.84 6.39 17.66
CA GLY A 304 15.79 7.33 18.23
C GLY A 304 16.40 6.83 19.54
N ASP A 305 16.45 7.71 20.54
CA ASP A 305 16.98 7.41 21.88
C ASP A 305 15.95 6.79 22.84
N ASP A 306 14.72 6.51 22.35
CA ASP A 306 13.70 5.89 23.21
C ASP A 306 14.04 4.45 23.55
N GLN A 307 13.62 4.03 24.75
CA GLN A 307 13.51 2.60 25.03
C GLN A 307 12.35 2.03 24.21
N LEU A 308 12.63 1.05 23.39
CA LEU A 308 11.66 0.49 22.42
C LEU A 308 10.35 0.05 23.10
N GLU A 309 10.45 -0.63 24.24
CA GLU A 309 9.28 -1.13 24.98
C GLU A 309 8.43 0.01 25.54
N ASP A 310 9.05 1.12 25.98
CA ASP A 310 8.32 2.29 26.44
C ASP A 310 7.62 2.99 25.27
N LEU A 311 8.26 3.05 24.11
CA LEU A 311 7.64 3.59 22.88
C LEU A 311 6.41 2.76 22.47
N LYS A 312 6.56 1.45 22.40
CA LYS A 312 5.43 0.53 22.10
C LYS A 312 4.29 0.71 23.10
N SER A 313 4.61 0.71 24.38
CA SER A 313 3.63 0.88 25.46
C SER A 313 2.87 2.20 25.35
N ARG A 314 3.56 3.30 25.02
CA ARG A 314 2.93 4.61 24.78
C ARG A 314 1.99 4.60 23.58
N LEU A 315 2.38 3.97 22.47
CA LEU A 315 1.53 3.88 21.28
C LEU A 315 0.26 3.06 21.56
N VAL A 316 0.44 1.90 22.20
CA VAL A 316 -0.69 1.04 22.58
C VAL A 316 -1.61 1.77 23.56
N LYS A 317 -1.07 2.41 24.59
CA LYS A 317 -1.88 3.20 25.54
C LYS A 317 -2.72 4.26 24.83
N ARG A 318 -2.09 5.07 23.94
CA ARG A 318 -2.84 6.07 23.15
C ARG A 318 -3.97 5.46 22.33
N ALA A 319 -3.76 4.25 21.80
CA ALA A 319 -4.80 3.55 21.05
C ALA A 319 -5.96 3.12 21.96
N LEU A 320 -5.67 2.53 23.10
CA LEU A 320 -6.69 2.07 24.05
C LEU A 320 -7.47 3.27 24.63
N ASP A 321 -6.78 4.37 24.96
CA ASP A 321 -7.41 5.62 25.42
C ASP A 321 -8.33 6.21 24.33
N PHE A 322 -7.88 6.25 23.08
CA PHE A 322 -8.69 6.74 21.94
C PHE A 322 -9.93 5.88 21.69
N LEU A 323 -9.81 4.57 21.93
CA LEU A 323 -10.91 3.62 21.77
C LEU A 323 -11.79 3.50 23.03
N GLU A 324 -11.56 4.35 24.03
CA GLU A 324 -12.33 4.46 25.27
C GLU A 324 -12.40 3.13 26.06
N LEU A 325 -11.31 2.32 26.00
CA LEU A 325 -11.25 1.12 26.83
C LEU A 325 -10.99 1.49 28.29
N ALA A 326 -11.67 0.78 29.19
CA ALA A 326 -11.48 0.98 30.62
C ALA A 326 -10.00 0.71 31.02
N PRO A 327 -9.39 1.56 31.86
CA PRO A 327 -7.97 1.41 32.24
C PRO A 327 -7.62 0.05 32.89
N GLU A 328 -8.61 -0.59 33.51
CA GLU A 328 -8.52 -1.90 34.15
C GLU A 328 -8.71 -3.10 33.20
N THR A 329 -8.95 -2.84 31.89
CA THR A 329 -9.13 -3.91 30.90
C THR A 329 -7.85 -4.72 30.78
N ALA A 330 -7.81 -5.88 31.44
CA ALA A 330 -6.67 -6.78 31.38
C ALA A 330 -6.58 -7.47 30.01
N PRO A 331 -5.40 -7.50 29.39
CA PRO A 331 -5.21 -8.22 28.13
C PRO A 331 -5.31 -9.74 28.34
N LYS A 332 -5.97 -10.41 27.39
CA LYS A 332 -5.97 -11.88 27.32
C LYS A 332 -5.04 -12.31 26.18
N PRO A 333 -4.16 -13.34 26.38
CA PRO A 333 -3.38 -13.87 25.28
C PRO A 333 -4.32 -14.51 24.25
N LEU A 334 -3.98 -14.38 22.95
CA LEU A 334 -4.72 -15.05 21.88
C LEU A 334 -4.55 -16.57 21.96
N LEU A 335 -3.31 -17.01 22.14
CA LEU A 335 -3.00 -18.42 22.37
C LEU A 335 -2.89 -18.63 23.87
N GLY A 336 -3.71 -19.54 24.43
CA GLY A 336 -3.50 -20.07 25.77
C GLY A 336 -2.09 -20.67 25.87
N GLN A 337 -1.54 -20.74 27.07
CA GLN A 337 -0.40 -21.65 27.28
C GLN A 337 -0.88 -23.03 26.81
N LEU A 338 -0.14 -23.63 25.86
CA LEU A 338 -0.34 -25.04 25.53
C LEU A 338 -0.11 -25.77 26.85
N ASP A 339 -1.21 -26.13 27.51
CA ASP A 339 -1.13 -27.03 28.66
C ASP A 339 -0.49 -28.34 28.17
N GLU A 340 0.73 -28.60 28.58
CA GLU A 340 1.37 -29.91 28.43
C GLU A 340 0.54 -31.01 29.11
N ALA A 341 -0.52 -30.61 29.84
CA ALA A 341 -1.39 -31.51 30.63
C ALA A 341 -2.55 -32.17 29.85
N ARG A 342 -2.80 -31.82 28.57
CA ARG A 342 -3.89 -32.47 27.80
C ARG A 342 -3.55 -33.82 27.17
N THR A 343 -2.33 -34.31 27.35
CA THR A 343 -1.86 -35.57 26.74
C THR A 343 -2.04 -36.82 27.59
N GLU A 344 -2.54 -36.75 28.82
CA GLU A 344 -2.68 -37.91 29.69
C GLU A 344 -4.13 -38.41 29.95
N GLU A 345 -5.16 -37.65 29.61
CA GLU A 345 -6.56 -38.08 29.87
C GLU A 345 -7.35 -38.57 28.62
N GLU A 346 -6.76 -38.56 27.43
CA GLU A 346 -7.38 -39.11 26.21
C GLU A 346 -6.64 -40.34 25.61
N ARG A 347 -5.96 -41.12 26.44
CA ARG A 347 -5.46 -42.44 26.03
C ARG A 347 -6.19 -43.58 26.73
#